data_ca2958bd2dbd00d15e428bd46c7a4004
#
_entry.id   ca2958bd2dbd00d15e428bd46c7a4004
#
_cell.length_a   1.000
_cell.length_b   1.000
_cell.length_c   1.000
_cell.angle_alpha   90.00
_cell.angle_beta   90.00
_cell.angle_gamma   90.00
#
_symmetry.space_group_name_H-M   'P 1'
#
loop_
_entity.id
_entity.type
_entity.pdbx_description
1 polymer ?
#
loop_
_entity_poly.entity_id
_entity_poly.type
_entity_poly.pdbx_seq_one_letter_code
_entity_poly.pdbx_strand_id
1 'polypeptide(L)'
;MAGNHFVASIDIGTEKIALLVAEREDDDHLRIIGHNICPSRGVRRGSIFSIDSLSREISKLIKKTEESFGIDLALFRVNISDTHLTCIDGKGKVPVNEFVSTEDLDAVLESAMAISTPTNKEKLHIIKKKFTINETVVVDDPMDMEAQVLESKVHIITVSSSSVRNVENCLKQSELEVDKIVLNSVAKSQALLSQEDKNSGVCLLDIGAGVTSYSVYKEEGIVQSGIIAKGGVEVTQSIAYAFDTSLEEAKRLKENYGVAKTLPQSDDKFIDFIQANNKEERQLSSLDLSEVIEESYREIFEELKNELKHRNLDSIIKSGFVLCGGGSEIDSI
;
A
#
# COMPACT_ATOMS: atom_id res chain seq x y z
N MET A 1 27.31 18.30 -14.64
CA MET A 1 26.10 18.31 -13.83
C MET A 1 26.25 17.17 -12.85
N ALA A 2 26.41 17.46 -11.56
CA ALA A 2 26.47 16.41 -10.53
C ALA A 2 25.11 15.68 -10.54
N GLY A 3 25.10 14.42 -10.92
CA GLY A 3 23.90 13.61 -10.89
C GLY A 3 23.35 13.62 -9.46
N ASN A 4 22.04 13.71 -9.33
CA ASN A 4 21.35 13.68 -8.05
C ASN A 4 21.63 12.31 -7.40
N HIS A 5 22.63 12.26 -6.50
CA HIS A 5 23.00 11.02 -5.79
C HIS A 5 21.93 10.58 -4.78
N PHE A 6 20.99 11.48 -4.45
CA PHE A 6 19.96 11.19 -3.46
C PHE A 6 18.63 10.82 -4.10
N VAL A 7 17.97 9.83 -3.53
CA VAL A 7 16.61 9.40 -3.86
C VAL A 7 15.73 9.60 -2.63
N ALA A 8 14.67 10.37 -2.81
CA ALA A 8 13.70 10.62 -1.74
C ALA A 8 12.36 9.92 -2.02
N SER A 9 11.77 9.34 -0.99
CA SER A 9 10.44 8.73 -1.08
C SER A 9 9.52 9.27 0.02
N ILE A 10 8.34 9.73 -0.37
CA ILE A 10 7.32 10.25 0.53
C ILE A 10 6.20 9.21 0.65
N ASP A 11 5.95 8.73 1.85
CA ASP A 11 4.77 7.92 2.20
C ASP A 11 3.69 8.81 2.79
N ILE A 12 2.62 9.04 2.03
CA ILE A 12 1.47 9.85 2.43
C ILE A 12 0.42 8.93 3.05
N GLY A 13 0.42 8.84 4.39
CA GLY A 13 -0.57 8.09 5.13
C GLY A 13 -1.70 8.96 5.69
N THR A 14 -2.74 8.34 6.22
CA THR A 14 -3.88 9.06 6.84
C THR A 14 -3.50 9.74 8.15
N GLU A 15 -2.58 9.17 8.92
CA GLU A 15 -2.19 9.67 10.23
C GLU A 15 -0.79 10.29 10.27
N LYS A 16 0.12 9.78 9.46
CA LYS A 16 1.50 10.26 9.36
C LYS A 16 1.96 10.38 7.91
N ILE A 17 2.90 11.30 7.67
CA ILE A 17 3.69 11.39 6.45
C ILE A 17 5.11 11.00 6.82
N ALA A 18 5.70 10.08 6.09
CA ALA A 18 7.09 9.68 6.27
C ALA A 18 7.91 10.05 5.02
N LEU A 19 9.11 10.57 5.23
CA LEU A 19 10.09 10.86 4.19
C LEU A 19 11.32 10.02 4.45
N LEU A 20 11.65 9.16 3.50
CA LEU A 20 12.86 8.34 3.50
C LEU A 20 13.84 8.89 2.47
N VAL A 21 15.10 8.99 2.86
CA VAL A 21 16.20 9.44 2.00
C VAL A 21 17.24 8.34 1.89
N ALA A 22 17.65 8.05 0.67
CA ALA A 22 18.73 7.14 0.35
C ALA A 22 19.71 7.78 -0.63
N GLU A 23 20.96 7.39 -0.56
CA GLU A 23 22.00 7.70 -1.51
C GLU A 23 22.16 6.53 -2.49
N ARG A 24 22.29 6.83 -3.78
CA ARG A 24 22.60 5.83 -4.79
C ARG A 24 24.11 5.65 -4.87
N GLU A 25 24.57 4.45 -4.62
CA GLU A 25 25.96 4.03 -4.78
C GLU A 25 26.23 3.54 -6.21
N ASP A 26 27.51 3.38 -6.59
CA ASP A 26 27.95 3.09 -7.97
C ASP A 26 27.37 1.80 -8.58
N ASP A 27 26.91 0.85 -7.78
CA ASP A 27 26.35 -0.44 -8.21
C ASP A 27 24.81 -0.48 -8.17
N ASP A 28 24.12 0.66 -8.28
CA ASP A 28 22.66 0.79 -8.13
C ASP A 28 22.13 0.40 -6.73
N HIS A 29 23.01 0.14 -5.77
CA HIS A 29 22.63 -0.06 -4.38
C HIS A 29 22.17 1.26 -3.76
N LEU A 30 21.10 1.16 -2.94
CA LEU A 30 20.58 2.30 -2.18
C LEU A 30 21.03 2.19 -0.73
N ARG A 31 21.84 3.14 -0.29
CA ARG A 31 22.22 3.28 1.11
C ARG A 31 21.25 4.24 1.81
N ILE A 32 20.47 3.74 2.75
CA ILE A 32 19.54 4.57 3.53
C ILE A 32 20.36 5.55 4.38
N ILE A 33 20.14 6.85 4.18
CA ILE A 33 20.72 7.93 4.99
C ILE A 33 19.90 8.16 6.24
N GLY A 34 18.58 8.18 6.12
CA GLY A 34 17.69 8.39 7.24
C GLY A 34 16.25 8.66 6.83
N HIS A 35 15.44 8.97 7.83
CA HIS A 35 14.03 9.29 7.63
C HIS A 35 13.56 10.36 8.61
N ASN A 36 12.50 11.04 8.24
CA ASN A 36 11.74 11.92 9.12
C ASN A 36 10.24 11.65 8.98
N ILE A 37 9.51 11.90 10.05
CA ILE A 37 8.06 11.67 10.11
C ILE A 37 7.40 12.95 10.68
N CYS A 38 6.20 13.25 10.17
CA CYS A 38 5.33 14.26 10.74
C CYS A 38 3.87 13.79 10.75
N PRO A 39 2.99 14.39 11.58
CA PRO A 39 1.55 14.14 11.49
C PRO A 39 1.00 14.50 10.12
N SER A 40 0.11 13.67 9.60
CA SER A 40 -0.60 13.94 8.34
C SER A 40 -1.81 14.82 8.58
N ARG A 41 -1.99 15.83 7.73
CA ARG A 41 -3.18 16.66 7.70
C ARG A 41 -3.69 16.78 6.27
N GLY A 42 -4.99 16.68 6.09
CA GLY A 42 -5.60 16.76 4.75
C GLY A 42 -5.78 15.41 4.05
N VAL A 43 -5.56 14.30 4.76
CA VAL A 43 -5.80 12.93 4.27
C VAL A 43 -6.83 12.23 5.15
N ARG A 44 -7.81 11.58 4.52
CA ARG A 44 -8.82 10.76 5.19
C ARG A 44 -9.06 9.49 4.38
N ARG A 45 -9.02 8.32 5.03
CA ARG A 45 -9.22 7.02 4.39
C ARG A 45 -8.41 6.87 3.09
N GLY A 46 -7.12 7.22 3.15
CA GLY A 46 -6.20 7.18 2.02
C GLY A 46 -6.42 8.23 0.93
N SER A 47 -7.48 9.05 1.00
CA SER A 47 -7.80 10.08 0.01
C SER A 47 -7.43 11.48 0.49
N ILE A 48 -6.87 12.31 -0.38
CA ILE A 48 -6.54 13.71 -0.11
C ILE A 48 -7.82 14.53 -0.17
N PHE A 49 -8.23 15.16 0.93
CA PHE A 49 -9.39 16.06 1.00
C PHE A 49 -9.00 17.53 1.16
N SER A 50 -7.75 17.84 1.53
CA SER A 50 -7.23 19.20 1.61
C SER A 50 -5.79 19.25 1.11
N ILE A 51 -5.62 19.65 -0.14
CA ILE A 51 -4.31 19.81 -0.79
C ILE A 51 -3.43 20.79 -0.02
N ASP A 52 -3.99 21.96 0.32
CA ASP A 52 -3.29 23.03 1.03
C ASP A 52 -2.77 22.61 2.43
N SER A 53 -3.55 21.85 3.18
CA SER A 53 -3.10 21.34 4.48
C SER A 53 -1.99 20.32 4.33
N LEU A 54 -2.12 19.41 3.37
CA LEU A 54 -1.13 18.36 3.12
C LEU A 54 0.19 18.95 2.57
N SER A 55 0.13 19.87 1.61
CA SER A 55 1.31 20.53 1.04
C SER A 55 2.13 21.26 2.10
N ARG A 56 1.47 21.96 3.03
CA ARG A 56 2.17 22.64 4.14
C ARG A 56 2.92 21.66 5.06
N GLU A 57 2.35 20.51 5.36
CA GLU A 57 3.03 19.52 6.21
C GLU A 57 4.18 18.85 5.45
N ILE A 58 4.01 18.56 4.15
CA ILE A 58 5.08 18.02 3.28
C ILE A 58 6.24 19.02 3.20
N SER A 59 5.98 20.30 2.91
CA SER A 59 7.03 21.32 2.81
C SER A 59 7.84 21.46 4.11
N LYS A 60 7.15 21.42 5.26
CA LYS A 60 7.84 21.43 6.58
C LYS A 60 8.71 20.19 6.77
N LEU A 61 8.20 19.02 6.39
CA LEU A 61 8.91 17.75 6.54
C LEU A 61 10.17 17.74 5.70
N ILE A 62 10.09 18.20 4.46
CA ILE A 62 11.25 18.27 3.54
C ILE A 62 12.29 19.22 4.09
N LYS A 63 11.91 20.45 4.40
CA LYS A 63 12.84 21.45 4.97
C LYS A 63 13.56 20.91 6.21
N LYS A 64 12.82 20.28 7.12
CA LYS A 64 13.40 19.63 8.30
C LYS A 64 14.39 18.54 7.92
N THR A 65 14.10 17.76 6.87
CA THR A 65 14.93 16.64 6.43
C THR A 65 16.21 17.15 5.76
N GLU A 66 16.11 18.14 4.89
CA GLU A 66 17.25 18.80 4.25
C GLU A 66 18.19 19.42 5.28
N GLU A 67 17.62 20.15 6.26
CA GLU A 67 18.40 20.72 7.37
C GLU A 67 19.08 19.63 8.23
N SER A 68 18.39 18.50 8.48
CA SER A 68 18.91 17.42 9.33
C SER A 68 20.07 16.67 8.70
N PHE A 69 20.07 16.50 7.38
CA PHE A 69 21.06 15.72 6.66
C PHE A 69 22.05 16.57 5.85
N GLY A 70 21.83 17.89 5.72
CA GLY A 70 22.68 18.80 4.97
C GLY A 70 22.64 18.53 3.45
N ILE A 71 21.49 18.19 2.90
CA ILE A 71 21.27 17.82 1.51
C ILE A 71 20.12 18.61 0.90
N ASP A 72 20.11 18.77 -0.41
CA ASP A 72 19.00 19.31 -1.18
C ASP A 72 18.28 18.16 -1.91
N LEU A 73 16.96 18.11 -1.78
CA LEU A 73 16.11 17.09 -2.37
C LEU A 73 15.26 17.68 -3.50
N ALA A 74 15.40 17.18 -4.71
CA ALA A 74 14.69 17.71 -5.88
C ALA A 74 13.65 16.74 -6.44
N LEU A 75 13.93 15.43 -6.43
CA LEU A 75 13.14 14.42 -7.11
C LEU A 75 12.58 13.40 -6.12
N PHE A 76 11.26 13.21 -6.18
CA PHE A 76 10.54 12.40 -5.19
C PHE A 76 9.77 11.25 -5.82
N ARG A 77 9.80 10.09 -5.17
CA ARG A 77 8.86 9.00 -5.37
C ARG A 77 7.78 9.07 -4.31
N VAL A 78 6.55 8.89 -4.71
CA VAL A 78 5.41 9.08 -3.81
C VAL A 78 4.47 7.91 -3.90
N ASN A 79 3.95 7.47 -2.76
CA ASN A 79 2.93 6.45 -2.74
C ASN A 79 1.53 7.04 -2.97
N ILE A 80 0.63 6.18 -3.43
CA ILE A 80 -0.80 6.45 -3.52
C ILE A 80 -1.59 5.27 -2.94
N SER A 81 -2.69 5.59 -2.26
CA SER A 81 -3.75 4.66 -1.92
C SER A 81 -5.05 5.18 -2.51
N ASP A 82 -5.82 4.33 -3.19
CA ASP A 82 -7.08 4.73 -3.83
C ASP A 82 -8.13 3.64 -3.66
N THR A 83 -9.19 3.92 -2.91
CA THR A 83 -10.31 3.00 -2.67
C THR A 83 -11.09 2.64 -3.95
N HIS A 84 -10.88 3.37 -5.04
CA HIS A 84 -11.43 3.08 -6.37
C HIS A 84 -10.47 2.27 -7.26
N LEU A 85 -9.38 1.75 -6.71
CA LEU A 85 -8.45 0.89 -7.41
C LEU A 85 -9.17 -0.28 -8.08
N THR A 86 -8.77 -0.59 -9.33
CA THR A 86 -9.21 -1.82 -10.01
C THR A 86 -8.03 -2.47 -10.71
N CYS A 87 -8.07 -3.81 -10.73
CA CYS A 87 -7.10 -4.63 -11.43
C CYS A 87 -7.76 -5.27 -12.65
N ILE A 88 -7.04 -5.30 -13.77
CA ILE A 88 -7.48 -5.86 -15.04
C ILE A 88 -6.32 -6.65 -15.62
N ASP A 89 -6.55 -7.90 -16.02
CA ASP A 89 -5.56 -8.69 -16.75
C ASP A 89 -5.73 -8.50 -18.25
N GLY A 90 -4.64 -8.12 -18.91
CA GLY A 90 -4.56 -8.04 -20.36
C GLY A 90 -3.88 -9.26 -20.96
N LYS A 91 -4.31 -9.63 -22.16
CA LYS A 91 -3.70 -10.70 -22.94
C LYS A 91 -3.44 -10.20 -24.36
N GLY A 92 -2.19 -10.29 -24.79
CA GLY A 92 -1.76 -10.02 -26.16
C GLY A 92 -1.37 -11.32 -26.85
N LYS A 93 -1.53 -11.36 -28.18
CA LYS A 93 -1.15 -12.48 -29.04
C LYS A 93 -0.73 -11.94 -30.39
N VAL A 94 0.45 -12.34 -30.87
CA VAL A 94 0.98 -11.95 -32.18
C VAL A 94 1.55 -13.15 -32.90
N PRO A 95 1.47 -13.19 -34.23
CA PRO A 95 2.22 -14.18 -35.03
C PRO A 95 3.71 -13.82 -35.02
N VAL A 96 4.58 -14.81 -35.05
CA VAL A 96 6.04 -14.67 -35.11
C VAL A 96 6.52 -15.31 -36.42
N ASN A 97 7.51 -14.67 -37.06
CA ASN A 97 8.07 -15.15 -38.30
C ASN A 97 9.44 -15.82 -38.02
N GLU A 98 9.39 -17.11 -37.70
CA GLU A 98 10.51 -18.02 -37.40
C GLU A 98 11.09 -17.84 -35.99
N PHE A 99 11.73 -16.70 -35.65
CA PHE A 99 12.32 -16.43 -34.34
C PHE A 99 11.72 -15.15 -33.73
N VAL A 100 11.56 -15.13 -32.40
CA VAL A 100 11.03 -13.98 -31.69
C VAL A 100 12.03 -12.82 -31.75
N SER A 101 11.58 -11.69 -32.26
CA SER A 101 12.31 -10.43 -32.35
C SER A 101 11.89 -9.42 -31.29
N THR A 102 12.64 -8.33 -31.18
CA THR A 102 12.27 -7.19 -30.32
C THR A 102 10.93 -6.58 -30.72
N GLU A 103 10.68 -6.50 -32.04
CA GLU A 103 9.42 -5.98 -32.59
C GLU A 103 8.22 -6.85 -32.18
N ASP A 104 8.39 -8.19 -32.13
CA ASP A 104 7.34 -9.11 -31.66
C ASP A 104 7.07 -8.94 -30.17
N LEU A 105 8.13 -8.73 -29.37
CA LEU A 105 8.00 -8.44 -27.93
C LEU A 105 7.22 -7.15 -27.69
N ASP A 106 7.55 -6.10 -28.39
CA ASP A 106 6.87 -4.81 -28.26
C ASP A 106 5.40 -4.93 -28.73
N ALA A 107 5.16 -5.59 -29.87
CA ALA A 107 3.83 -5.77 -30.41
C ALA A 107 2.92 -6.62 -29.50
N VAL A 108 3.42 -7.72 -28.92
CA VAL A 108 2.63 -8.55 -28.02
C VAL A 108 2.30 -7.84 -26.71
N LEU A 109 3.22 -7.05 -26.19
CA LEU A 109 2.99 -6.23 -24.99
C LEU A 109 2.02 -5.09 -25.28
N GLU A 110 2.17 -4.39 -26.40
CA GLU A 110 1.23 -3.34 -26.82
C GLU A 110 -0.19 -3.93 -27.00
N SER A 111 -0.30 -5.07 -27.65
CA SER A 111 -1.58 -5.81 -27.77
C SER A 111 -2.16 -6.17 -26.39
N ALA A 112 -1.35 -6.64 -25.44
CA ALA A 112 -1.81 -6.97 -24.09
C ALA A 112 -2.25 -5.73 -23.31
N MET A 113 -1.62 -4.58 -23.56
CA MET A 113 -1.92 -3.31 -22.92
C MET A 113 -3.09 -2.54 -23.57
N ALA A 114 -3.58 -2.96 -24.73
CA ALA A 114 -4.64 -2.27 -25.50
C ALA A 114 -6.04 -2.35 -24.88
N ILE A 115 -6.13 -2.55 -23.56
CA ILE A 115 -7.38 -2.56 -22.83
C ILE A 115 -7.84 -1.12 -22.58
N SER A 116 -9.09 -0.83 -22.96
CA SER A 116 -9.72 0.45 -22.68
C SER A 116 -9.98 0.58 -21.18
N THR A 117 -9.56 1.71 -20.62
CA THR A 117 -9.87 2.09 -19.25
C THR A 117 -10.96 3.15 -19.22
N PRO A 118 -11.84 3.19 -18.19
CA PRO A 118 -12.80 4.28 -18.04
C PRO A 118 -12.11 5.65 -18.05
N THR A 119 -12.78 6.67 -18.57
CA THR A 119 -12.22 8.02 -18.74
C THR A 119 -11.79 8.71 -17.44
N ASN A 120 -12.32 8.27 -16.32
CA ASN A 120 -12.00 8.77 -14.98
C ASN A 120 -10.91 7.97 -14.26
N LYS A 121 -10.31 6.98 -14.94
CA LYS A 121 -9.22 6.15 -14.42
C LYS A 121 -8.00 6.21 -15.32
N GLU A 122 -6.83 6.00 -14.72
CA GLU A 122 -5.57 5.86 -15.44
C GLU A 122 -4.80 4.62 -14.97
N LYS A 123 -3.96 4.11 -15.86
CA LYS A 123 -3.11 2.95 -15.61
C LYS A 123 -1.92 3.40 -14.77
N LEU A 124 -1.91 3.05 -13.48
CA LEU A 124 -0.82 3.38 -12.57
C LEU A 124 0.35 2.40 -12.72
N HIS A 125 0.04 1.11 -12.80
CA HIS A 125 1.04 0.06 -13.00
C HIS A 125 0.62 -0.87 -14.11
N ILE A 126 1.61 -1.25 -14.93
CA ILE A 126 1.51 -2.32 -15.92
C ILE A 126 2.62 -3.30 -15.59
N ILE A 127 2.23 -4.45 -15.07
CA ILE A 127 3.15 -5.48 -14.59
C ILE A 127 3.13 -6.62 -15.61
N LYS A 128 4.24 -6.80 -16.31
CA LYS A 128 4.41 -7.87 -17.30
C LYS A 128 4.45 -9.22 -16.57
N LYS A 129 3.75 -10.20 -17.11
CA LYS A 129 3.85 -11.61 -16.71
C LYS A 129 4.72 -12.37 -17.71
N LYS A 130 4.93 -13.67 -17.48
CA LYS A 130 5.70 -14.51 -18.36
C LYS A 130 5.10 -14.57 -19.77
N PHE A 131 5.94 -14.86 -20.73
CA PHE A 131 5.53 -15.09 -22.12
C PHE A 131 5.15 -16.55 -22.33
N THR A 132 4.31 -16.80 -23.34
CA THR A 132 3.94 -18.14 -23.75
C THR A 132 4.20 -18.29 -25.25
N ILE A 133 5.03 -19.27 -25.62
CA ILE A 133 5.36 -19.61 -26.99
C ILE A 133 4.49 -20.76 -27.43
N ASN A 134 3.89 -20.65 -28.65
CA ASN A 134 3.05 -21.66 -29.26
C ASN A 134 1.99 -22.24 -28.32
N GLU A 135 1.41 -21.37 -27.46
CA GLU A 135 0.33 -21.68 -26.51
C GLU A 135 0.71 -22.70 -25.39
N THR A 136 1.94 -23.19 -25.37
CA THR A 136 2.35 -24.29 -24.47
C THR A 136 3.58 -24.02 -23.63
N VAL A 137 4.59 -23.32 -24.16
CA VAL A 137 5.87 -23.13 -23.48
C VAL A 137 5.88 -21.77 -22.78
N VAL A 138 5.96 -21.79 -21.46
CA VAL A 138 6.03 -20.58 -20.63
C VAL A 138 7.48 -20.23 -20.33
N VAL A 139 7.90 -19.01 -20.67
CA VAL A 139 9.27 -18.52 -20.50
C VAL A 139 9.31 -17.10 -19.95
N ASP A 140 10.41 -16.75 -19.30
CA ASP A 140 10.63 -15.38 -18.81
C ASP A 140 11.13 -14.46 -19.93
N ASP A 141 12.04 -14.97 -20.78
CA ASP A 141 12.58 -14.28 -21.95
C ASP A 141 12.46 -15.17 -23.20
N PRO A 142 11.63 -14.81 -24.17
CA PRO A 142 11.44 -15.57 -25.40
C PRO A 142 12.36 -15.13 -26.55
N MET A 143 13.27 -14.15 -26.35
CA MET A 143 14.12 -13.60 -27.40
C MET A 143 14.89 -14.70 -28.13
N ASP A 144 14.97 -14.60 -29.45
CA ASP A 144 15.64 -15.53 -30.36
C ASP A 144 15.12 -16.99 -30.30
N MET A 145 14.00 -17.26 -29.65
CA MET A 145 13.38 -18.58 -29.64
C MET A 145 12.51 -18.79 -30.89
N GLU A 146 12.54 -20.01 -31.45
CA GLU A 146 11.69 -20.39 -32.56
C GLU A 146 10.21 -20.42 -32.13
N ALA A 147 9.38 -19.66 -32.82
CA ALA A 147 7.97 -19.54 -32.51
C ALA A 147 7.12 -19.30 -33.79
N GLN A 148 5.87 -19.72 -33.74
CA GLN A 148 4.84 -19.31 -34.71
C GLN A 148 3.92 -18.26 -34.08
N VAL A 149 3.75 -18.34 -32.78
CA VAL A 149 2.87 -17.44 -31.98
C VAL A 149 3.52 -17.10 -30.65
N LEU A 150 3.51 -15.83 -30.33
CA LEU A 150 3.91 -15.31 -29.03
C LEU A 150 2.68 -14.74 -28.33
N GLU A 151 2.50 -15.15 -27.08
CA GLU A 151 1.48 -14.58 -26.17
C GLU A 151 2.16 -13.94 -24.96
N SER A 152 1.58 -12.84 -24.48
CA SER A 152 1.95 -12.23 -23.21
C SER A 152 0.71 -11.86 -22.43
N LYS A 153 0.84 -11.88 -21.09
CA LYS A 153 -0.16 -11.36 -20.18
C LYS A 153 0.42 -10.16 -19.42
N VAL A 154 -0.43 -9.21 -19.10
CA VAL A 154 -0.09 -8.08 -18.23
C VAL A 154 -1.13 -7.93 -17.15
N HIS A 155 -0.69 -7.57 -15.96
CA HIS A 155 -1.57 -7.15 -14.86
C HIS A 155 -1.56 -5.63 -14.81
N ILE A 156 -2.71 -5.01 -15.04
CA ILE A 156 -2.88 -3.56 -15.08
C ILE A 156 -3.60 -3.12 -13.81
N ILE A 157 -2.96 -2.25 -13.05
CA ILE A 157 -3.57 -1.61 -11.89
C ILE A 157 -3.98 -0.20 -12.29
N THR A 158 -5.26 0.10 -12.17
CA THR A 158 -5.81 1.42 -12.45
C THR A 158 -6.30 2.10 -11.21
N VAL A 159 -6.14 3.42 -11.15
CA VAL A 159 -6.59 4.28 -10.06
C VAL A 159 -7.41 5.44 -10.62
N SER A 160 -8.10 6.15 -9.75
CA SER A 160 -8.83 7.36 -10.13
C SER A 160 -7.85 8.45 -10.60
N SER A 161 -8.08 9.02 -11.78
CA SER A 161 -7.28 10.13 -12.31
C SER A 161 -7.32 11.37 -11.40
N SER A 162 -8.39 11.57 -10.64
CA SER A 162 -8.45 12.63 -9.65
C SER A 162 -7.51 12.40 -8.47
N SER A 163 -7.34 11.15 -8.04
CA SER A 163 -6.42 10.80 -6.95
C SER A 163 -4.97 11.08 -7.33
N VAL A 164 -4.56 10.72 -8.54
CA VAL A 164 -3.20 11.01 -9.06
C VAL A 164 -2.99 12.52 -9.14
N ARG A 165 -3.91 13.26 -9.81
CA ARG A 165 -3.81 14.71 -9.91
C ARG A 165 -3.76 15.41 -8.56
N ASN A 166 -4.48 14.92 -7.54
CA ASN A 166 -4.41 15.49 -6.20
C ASN A 166 -3.04 15.32 -5.57
N VAL A 167 -2.40 14.16 -5.75
CA VAL A 167 -1.01 13.94 -5.31
C VAL A 167 -0.05 14.88 -6.04
N GLU A 168 -0.13 14.93 -7.38
CA GLU A 168 0.71 15.82 -8.19
C GLU A 168 0.55 17.29 -7.81
N ASN A 169 -0.70 17.77 -7.66
CA ASN A 169 -0.99 19.15 -7.27
C ASN A 169 -0.46 19.46 -5.86
N CYS A 170 -0.55 18.51 -4.92
CA CYS A 170 -0.03 18.67 -3.58
C CYS A 170 1.51 18.88 -3.61
N LEU A 171 2.22 18.07 -4.37
CA LEU A 171 3.67 18.15 -4.48
C LEU A 171 4.11 19.39 -5.26
N LYS A 172 3.40 19.75 -6.33
CA LYS A 172 3.64 20.97 -7.07
C LYS A 172 3.46 22.23 -6.21
N GLN A 173 2.46 22.26 -5.31
CA GLN A 173 2.33 23.36 -4.35
C GLN A 173 3.46 23.41 -3.31
N SER A 174 4.13 22.28 -3.10
CA SER A 174 5.34 22.21 -2.26
C SER A 174 6.63 22.45 -3.04
N GLU A 175 6.54 22.88 -4.33
CA GLU A 175 7.66 23.12 -5.23
C GLU A 175 8.54 21.87 -5.51
N LEU A 176 7.90 20.67 -5.49
CA LEU A 176 8.59 19.40 -5.65
C LEU A 176 8.31 18.78 -7.01
N GLU A 177 9.33 18.11 -7.56
CA GLU A 177 9.22 17.32 -8.77
C GLU A 177 8.95 15.83 -8.45
N VAL A 178 7.95 15.25 -9.11
CA VAL A 178 7.56 13.83 -8.94
C VAL A 178 8.25 12.99 -10.00
N ASP A 179 9.12 12.09 -9.56
CA ASP A 179 9.72 11.05 -10.43
C ASP A 179 8.70 9.96 -10.75
N LYS A 180 8.05 9.44 -9.71
CA LYS A 180 7.12 8.32 -9.86
C LYS A 180 6.07 8.28 -8.75
N ILE A 181 4.83 7.96 -9.14
CA ILE A 181 3.77 7.61 -8.21
C ILE A 181 3.64 6.08 -8.18
N VAL A 182 3.63 5.48 -6.99
CA VAL A 182 3.62 4.03 -6.79
C VAL A 182 2.47 3.63 -5.89
N LEU A 183 1.76 2.57 -6.22
CA LEU A 183 0.74 2.02 -5.33
C LEU A 183 1.39 1.53 -4.03
N ASN A 184 0.84 1.93 -2.89
CA ASN A 184 1.39 1.63 -1.56
C ASN A 184 1.64 0.12 -1.35
N SER A 185 0.65 -0.73 -1.65
CA SER A 185 0.76 -2.19 -1.48
C SER A 185 1.82 -2.82 -2.40
N VAL A 186 2.04 -2.27 -3.60
CA VAL A 186 3.09 -2.72 -4.53
C VAL A 186 4.47 -2.34 -3.99
N ALA A 187 4.64 -1.11 -3.50
CA ALA A 187 5.90 -0.65 -2.91
C ALA A 187 6.29 -1.50 -1.69
N LYS A 188 5.36 -1.71 -0.77
CA LYS A 188 5.57 -2.51 0.46
C LYS A 188 5.90 -3.97 0.15
N SER A 189 5.25 -4.56 -0.85
CA SER A 189 5.51 -5.95 -1.23
C SER A 189 6.92 -6.20 -1.78
N GLN A 190 7.54 -5.18 -2.37
CA GLN A 190 8.94 -5.30 -2.81
C GLN A 190 9.92 -5.30 -1.64
N ALA A 191 9.57 -4.64 -0.56
CA ALA A 191 10.42 -4.57 0.63
C ALA A 191 10.22 -5.75 1.61
N LEU A 192 9.00 -6.30 1.67
CA LEU A 192 8.60 -7.22 2.74
C LEU A 192 8.44 -8.68 2.30
N LEU A 193 8.20 -8.94 1.01
CA LEU A 193 8.00 -10.30 0.52
C LEU A 193 9.25 -10.82 -0.19
N SER A 194 9.70 -12.00 0.22
CA SER A 194 10.72 -12.73 -0.52
C SER A 194 10.18 -13.27 -1.86
N GLN A 195 11.07 -13.66 -2.76
CA GLN A 195 10.66 -14.31 -4.01
C GLN A 195 9.99 -15.67 -3.76
N GLU A 196 10.39 -16.36 -2.70
CA GLU A 196 9.80 -17.63 -2.28
C GLU A 196 8.34 -17.45 -1.83
N ASP A 197 8.07 -16.42 -1.00
CA ASP A 197 6.71 -16.05 -0.60
C ASP A 197 5.83 -15.77 -1.81
N LYS A 198 6.32 -14.93 -2.74
CA LYS A 198 5.59 -14.56 -3.95
C LYS A 198 5.27 -15.78 -4.83
N ASN A 199 6.20 -16.72 -4.95
CA ASN A 199 6.00 -17.92 -5.77
C ASN A 199 5.03 -18.90 -5.13
N SER A 200 5.05 -19.04 -3.82
CA SER A 200 4.24 -20.02 -3.08
C SER A 200 2.77 -19.61 -2.95
N GLY A 201 2.46 -18.33 -3.13
CA GLY A 201 1.12 -17.76 -2.99
C GLY A 201 0.90 -17.12 -1.62
N VAL A 202 1.09 -15.82 -1.53
CA VAL A 202 1.03 -15.01 -0.30
C VAL A 202 0.12 -13.80 -0.48
N CYS A 203 -0.51 -13.37 0.59
CA CYS A 203 -1.20 -12.09 0.66
C CYS A 203 -0.45 -11.13 1.60
N LEU A 204 0.05 -10.02 1.07
CA LEU A 204 0.48 -8.90 1.90
C LEU A 204 -0.76 -8.12 2.33
N LEU A 205 -0.92 -7.90 3.62
CA LEU A 205 -1.99 -7.12 4.22
C LEU A 205 -1.41 -5.95 5.01
N ASP A 206 -1.66 -4.75 4.53
CA ASP A 206 -1.22 -3.50 5.14
C ASP A 206 -2.38 -2.84 5.88
N ILE A 207 -2.39 -2.96 7.20
CA ILE A 207 -3.40 -2.35 8.06
C ILE A 207 -2.92 -0.96 8.45
N GLY A 208 -3.33 0.04 7.65
CA GLY A 208 -3.03 1.44 7.90
C GLY A 208 -3.98 2.09 8.90
N ALA A 209 -3.81 3.40 9.09
CA ALA A 209 -4.71 4.16 9.95
C ALA A 209 -6.11 4.35 9.33
N GLY A 210 -6.19 4.68 8.05
CA GLY A 210 -7.48 4.98 7.40
C GLY A 210 -7.96 3.97 6.38
N VAL A 211 -7.11 3.05 5.95
CA VAL A 211 -7.41 1.98 4.99
C VAL A 211 -6.61 0.74 5.32
N THR A 212 -7.14 -0.40 4.91
CA THR A 212 -6.41 -1.67 4.87
C THR A 212 -6.24 -2.05 3.41
N SER A 213 -4.99 -2.13 2.94
CA SER A 213 -4.70 -2.54 1.56
C SER A 213 -4.14 -3.96 1.51
N TYR A 214 -4.44 -4.68 0.44
CA TYR A 214 -3.91 -6.02 0.24
C TYR A 214 -3.36 -6.21 -1.17
N SER A 215 -2.38 -7.10 -1.30
CA SER A 215 -1.86 -7.57 -2.59
C SER A 215 -1.58 -9.06 -2.52
N VAL A 216 -2.13 -9.81 -3.45
CA VAL A 216 -1.97 -11.26 -3.57
C VAL A 216 -0.95 -11.57 -4.66
N TYR A 217 0.02 -12.40 -4.33
CA TYR A 217 1.10 -12.84 -5.21
C TYR A 217 1.05 -14.36 -5.41
N LYS A 218 1.45 -14.82 -6.59
CA LYS A 218 1.69 -16.21 -6.94
C LYS A 218 2.63 -16.27 -8.16
N GLU A 219 3.35 -17.34 -8.35
CA GLU A 219 4.30 -17.73 -9.41
C GLU A 219 4.62 -16.69 -10.50
N GLU A 220 3.58 -16.12 -11.10
CA GLU A 220 3.69 -15.12 -12.17
C GLU A 220 3.71 -13.67 -11.67
N GLY A 221 3.87 -13.47 -10.35
CA GLY A 221 3.88 -12.16 -9.72
C GLY A 221 2.53 -11.77 -9.11
N ILE A 222 2.20 -10.48 -9.17
CA ILE A 222 0.97 -9.96 -8.58
C ILE A 222 -0.26 -10.48 -9.32
N VAL A 223 -1.23 -11.01 -8.56
CA VAL A 223 -2.50 -11.53 -9.07
C VAL A 223 -3.63 -10.54 -8.86
N GLN A 224 -3.63 -9.86 -7.71
CA GLN A 224 -4.68 -8.92 -7.33
C GLN A 224 -4.17 -7.92 -6.31
N SER A 225 -4.64 -6.70 -6.39
CA SER A 225 -4.56 -5.70 -5.31
C SER A 225 -5.94 -5.14 -5.01
N GLY A 226 -6.16 -4.73 -3.76
CA GLY A 226 -7.40 -4.10 -3.33
C GLY A 226 -7.22 -3.27 -2.07
N ILE A 227 -8.24 -2.49 -1.74
CA ILE A 227 -8.25 -1.61 -0.58
C ILE A 227 -9.62 -1.68 0.09
N ILE A 228 -9.61 -1.91 1.39
CA ILE A 228 -10.76 -1.83 2.28
C ILE A 228 -10.73 -0.45 2.94
N ALA A 229 -11.83 0.28 2.90
CA ALA A 229 -11.93 1.65 3.45
C ALA A 229 -12.11 1.66 4.98
N LYS A 230 -11.42 0.76 5.68
CA LYS A 230 -11.36 0.64 7.14
C LYS A 230 -9.89 0.47 7.57
N GLY A 231 -9.57 0.93 8.79
CA GLY A 231 -8.23 0.81 9.37
C GLY A 231 -8.23 1.17 10.85
N GLY A 232 -7.07 1.53 11.39
CA GLY A 232 -6.89 1.80 12.82
C GLY A 232 -7.72 2.97 13.37
N VAL A 233 -8.19 3.89 12.51
CA VAL A 233 -9.06 5.02 12.94
C VAL A 233 -10.45 4.52 13.30
N GLU A 234 -10.99 3.55 12.56
CA GLU A 234 -12.28 2.94 12.87
C GLU A 234 -12.22 2.24 14.23
N VAL A 235 -11.14 1.52 14.54
CA VAL A 235 -10.90 0.91 15.87
C VAL A 235 -10.89 1.98 16.96
N THR A 236 -10.18 3.09 16.74
CA THR A 236 -10.16 4.22 17.68
C THR A 236 -11.54 4.83 17.89
N GLN A 237 -12.33 4.97 16.81
CA GLN A 237 -13.69 5.48 16.88
C GLN A 237 -14.64 4.54 17.67
N SER A 238 -14.49 3.22 17.47
CA SER A 238 -15.26 2.23 18.24
C SER A 238 -14.98 2.33 19.73
N ILE A 239 -13.71 2.47 20.13
CA ILE A 239 -13.30 2.68 21.52
C ILE A 239 -13.90 3.97 22.08
N ALA A 240 -13.76 5.09 21.33
CA ALA A 240 -14.28 6.39 21.76
C ALA A 240 -15.80 6.34 21.98
N TYR A 241 -16.52 5.65 21.11
CA TYR A 241 -17.96 5.47 21.22
C TYR A 241 -18.36 4.56 22.39
N ALA A 242 -17.69 3.41 22.52
CA ALA A 242 -18.03 2.41 23.55
C ALA A 242 -17.83 2.93 24.99
N PHE A 243 -16.78 3.75 25.19
CA PHE A 243 -16.42 4.24 26.52
C PHE A 243 -16.73 5.74 26.73
N ASP A 244 -17.44 6.38 25.80
CA ASP A 244 -17.77 7.81 25.84
C ASP A 244 -16.53 8.68 26.15
N THR A 245 -15.46 8.48 25.38
CA THR A 245 -14.19 9.18 25.57
C THR A 245 -13.77 9.95 24.31
N SER A 246 -12.75 10.83 24.41
CA SER A 246 -12.21 11.56 23.27
C SER A 246 -11.46 10.63 22.32
N LEU A 247 -11.35 11.01 21.04
CA LEU A 247 -10.54 10.26 20.07
C LEU A 247 -9.07 10.17 20.46
N GLU A 248 -8.54 11.20 21.11
CA GLU A 248 -7.16 11.22 21.60
C GLU A 248 -6.95 10.20 22.72
N GLU A 249 -7.88 10.15 23.68
CA GLU A 249 -7.85 9.19 24.76
C GLU A 249 -8.11 7.77 24.29
N ALA A 250 -9.06 7.57 23.38
CA ALA A 250 -9.30 6.28 22.74
C ALA A 250 -8.07 5.77 21.98
N LYS A 251 -7.33 6.66 21.32
CA LYS A 251 -6.05 6.33 20.67
C LYS A 251 -5.01 5.90 21.70
N ARG A 252 -4.87 6.63 22.81
CA ARG A 252 -3.98 6.27 23.92
C ARG A 252 -4.32 4.88 24.49
N LEU A 253 -5.61 4.62 24.72
CA LEU A 253 -6.08 3.32 25.20
C LEU A 253 -5.71 2.20 24.23
N LYS A 254 -5.99 2.39 22.92
CA LYS A 254 -5.65 1.42 21.88
C LYS A 254 -4.15 1.13 21.82
N GLU A 255 -3.31 2.16 21.80
CA GLU A 255 -1.86 2.02 21.58
C GLU A 255 -1.13 1.45 22.80
N ASN A 256 -1.60 1.74 24.03
CA ASN A 256 -0.91 1.33 25.24
C ASN A 256 -1.47 0.05 25.87
N TYR A 257 -2.74 -0.28 25.63
CA TYR A 257 -3.44 -1.37 26.32
C TYR A 257 -4.25 -2.27 25.35
N GLY A 258 -4.27 -1.92 24.08
CA GLY A 258 -5.07 -2.64 23.09
C GLY A 258 -4.53 -4.04 22.80
N VAL A 259 -5.44 -5.01 22.78
CA VAL A 259 -5.18 -6.40 22.38
C VAL A 259 -6.26 -6.78 21.36
N ALA A 260 -5.85 -7.29 20.18
CA ALA A 260 -6.78 -7.62 19.10
C ALA A 260 -7.58 -8.89 19.36
N LYS A 261 -7.09 -9.77 20.23
CA LYS A 261 -7.81 -10.97 20.65
C LYS A 261 -7.51 -11.31 22.09
N THR A 262 -8.58 -11.38 22.90
CA THR A 262 -8.49 -11.80 24.29
C THR A 262 -8.26 -13.31 24.39
N LEU A 263 -7.19 -13.69 25.09
CA LEU A 263 -6.95 -15.09 25.39
C LEU A 263 -7.78 -15.55 26.60
N PRO A 264 -8.28 -16.80 26.66
CA PRO A 264 -9.13 -17.30 27.76
C PRO A 264 -8.51 -17.21 29.16
N GLN A 265 -7.20 -17.04 29.26
CA GLN A 265 -6.44 -16.96 30.51
C GLN A 265 -5.95 -15.55 30.84
N SER A 266 -6.41 -14.51 30.09
CA SER A 266 -6.01 -13.14 30.36
C SER A 266 -6.62 -12.65 31.67
N ASP A 267 -5.76 -12.12 32.54
CA ASP A 267 -6.20 -11.44 33.76
C ASP A 267 -6.86 -10.11 33.41
N ASP A 268 -8.00 -9.83 34.00
CA ASP A 268 -8.65 -8.54 33.88
C ASP A 268 -7.89 -7.48 34.68
N LYS A 269 -7.53 -6.37 34.05
CA LYS A 269 -6.89 -5.22 34.68
C LYS A 269 -7.74 -3.98 34.46
N PHE A 270 -7.82 -3.14 35.48
CA PHE A 270 -8.50 -1.86 35.36
C PHE A 270 -7.55 -0.80 34.83
N ILE A 271 -8.03 -0.04 33.84
CA ILE A 271 -7.28 1.00 33.13
C ILE A 271 -7.97 2.34 33.40
N ASP A 272 -7.23 3.30 33.91
CA ASP A 272 -7.74 4.66 34.13
C ASP A 272 -7.88 5.40 32.79
N PHE A 273 -9.01 6.08 32.59
CA PHE A 273 -9.28 6.87 31.40
C PHE A 273 -10.15 8.10 31.73
N ILE A 274 -10.14 9.06 30.80
CA ILE A 274 -10.91 10.32 30.94
C ILE A 274 -12.15 10.25 30.05
N GLN A 275 -13.32 10.39 30.66
CA GLN A 275 -14.59 10.47 29.96
C GLN A 275 -14.76 11.82 29.24
N ALA A 276 -15.33 11.82 28.01
CA ALA A 276 -15.41 13.03 27.17
C ALA A 276 -16.33 14.10 27.75
N ASN A 277 -17.51 13.71 28.27
CA ASN A 277 -18.59 14.64 28.63
C ASN A 277 -18.31 15.48 29.87
N ASN A 278 -17.75 14.90 30.93
CA ASN A 278 -17.55 15.55 32.23
C ASN A 278 -16.08 15.64 32.65
N LYS A 279 -15.16 15.10 31.85
CA LYS A 279 -13.72 14.98 32.14
C LYS A 279 -13.43 14.26 33.47
N GLU A 280 -14.34 13.36 33.90
CA GLU A 280 -14.13 12.51 35.06
C GLU A 280 -13.14 11.39 34.75
N GLU A 281 -12.28 11.09 35.69
CA GLU A 281 -11.47 9.88 35.68
C GLU A 281 -12.36 8.68 36.00
N ARG A 282 -12.31 7.66 35.15
CA ARG A 282 -13.01 6.39 35.29
C ARG A 282 -12.07 5.23 35.05
N GLN A 283 -12.50 4.05 35.44
CA GLN A 283 -11.81 2.81 35.17
C GLN A 283 -12.61 1.96 34.18
N LEU A 284 -11.94 1.36 33.23
CA LEU A 284 -12.49 0.37 32.33
C LEU A 284 -11.72 -0.95 32.47
N SER A 285 -12.40 -2.06 32.23
CA SER A 285 -11.81 -3.39 32.15
C SER A 285 -10.94 -3.53 30.90
N SER A 286 -9.76 -4.11 31.04
CA SER A 286 -8.90 -4.43 29.89
C SER A 286 -9.55 -5.47 28.96
N LEU A 287 -10.42 -6.33 29.50
CA LEU A 287 -11.19 -7.29 28.72
C LEU A 287 -12.26 -6.61 27.87
N ASP A 288 -13.00 -5.65 28.46
CA ASP A 288 -14.00 -4.87 27.72
C ASP A 288 -13.34 -4.06 26.58
N LEU A 289 -12.16 -3.47 26.82
CA LEU A 289 -11.40 -2.79 25.80
C LEU A 289 -10.99 -3.74 24.66
N SER A 290 -10.51 -4.92 25.02
CA SER A 290 -10.10 -5.94 24.04
C SER A 290 -11.28 -6.45 23.23
N GLU A 291 -12.47 -6.62 23.83
CA GLU A 291 -13.68 -7.04 23.12
C GLU A 291 -14.08 -6.03 22.02
N VAL A 292 -14.05 -4.73 22.33
CA VAL A 292 -14.35 -3.67 21.36
C VAL A 292 -13.31 -3.65 20.23
N ILE A 293 -12.04 -3.86 20.56
CA ILE A 293 -10.96 -3.90 19.59
C ILE A 293 -11.08 -5.15 18.70
N GLU A 294 -11.27 -6.33 19.29
CA GLU A 294 -11.45 -7.59 18.58
C GLU A 294 -12.58 -7.51 17.57
N GLU A 295 -13.73 -6.96 17.96
CA GLU A 295 -14.89 -6.81 17.06
C GLU A 295 -14.54 -5.89 15.85
N SER A 296 -13.84 -4.79 16.11
CA SER A 296 -13.42 -3.86 15.05
C SER A 296 -12.46 -4.51 14.04
N TYR A 297 -11.50 -5.31 14.53
CA TYR A 297 -10.59 -6.04 13.63
C TYR A 297 -11.31 -7.19 12.91
N ARG A 298 -12.26 -7.86 13.58
CA ARG A 298 -13.08 -8.90 12.97
C ARG A 298 -13.84 -8.36 11.76
N GLU A 299 -14.42 -7.17 11.84
CA GLU A 299 -15.08 -6.53 10.70
C GLU A 299 -14.13 -6.31 9.52
N ILE A 300 -12.87 -5.86 9.76
CA ILE A 300 -11.86 -5.67 8.71
C ILE A 300 -11.53 -7.02 8.05
N PHE A 301 -11.30 -8.06 8.85
CA PHE A 301 -10.94 -9.38 8.33
C PHE A 301 -12.10 -10.09 7.63
N GLU A 302 -13.33 -9.90 8.06
CA GLU A 302 -14.51 -10.45 7.38
C GLU A 302 -14.70 -9.79 6.01
N GLU A 303 -14.50 -8.47 5.90
CA GLU A 303 -14.56 -7.76 4.63
C GLU A 303 -13.46 -8.25 3.69
N LEU A 304 -12.22 -8.40 4.17
CA LEU A 304 -11.13 -9.00 3.41
C LEU A 304 -11.46 -10.41 2.94
N LYS A 305 -11.94 -11.26 3.83
CA LYS A 305 -12.31 -12.64 3.52
C LYS A 305 -13.39 -12.72 2.43
N ASN A 306 -14.37 -11.82 2.49
CA ASN A 306 -15.44 -11.75 1.50
C ASN A 306 -14.88 -11.31 0.13
N GLU A 307 -14.01 -10.29 0.09
CA GLU A 307 -13.31 -9.84 -1.11
C GLU A 307 -12.46 -10.97 -1.75
N LEU A 308 -11.66 -11.66 -0.94
CA LEU A 308 -10.82 -12.76 -1.41
C LEU A 308 -11.64 -13.93 -1.96
N LYS A 309 -12.72 -14.29 -1.29
CA LYS A 309 -13.64 -15.34 -1.75
C LYS A 309 -14.36 -14.96 -3.03
N HIS A 310 -14.88 -13.75 -3.11
CA HIS A 310 -15.59 -13.26 -4.29
C HIS A 310 -14.72 -13.31 -5.54
N ARG A 311 -13.41 -13.16 -5.38
CA ARG A 311 -12.41 -13.21 -6.45
C ARG A 311 -11.73 -14.58 -6.61
N ASN A 312 -12.13 -15.59 -5.84
CA ASN A 312 -11.53 -16.93 -5.80
C ASN A 312 -10.02 -16.92 -5.49
N LEU A 313 -9.57 -16.01 -4.64
CA LEU A 313 -8.16 -15.84 -4.28
C LEU A 313 -7.74 -16.68 -3.06
N ASP A 314 -8.67 -17.14 -2.25
CA ASP A 314 -8.44 -17.96 -1.07
C ASP A 314 -7.68 -19.26 -1.39
N SER A 315 -7.96 -19.88 -2.53
CA SER A 315 -7.24 -21.06 -3.02
C SER A 315 -5.80 -20.78 -3.47
N ILE A 316 -5.46 -19.52 -3.72
CA ILE A 316 -4.15 -19.08 -4.19
C ILE A 316 -3.22 -18.84 -2.99
N ILE A 317 -3.74 -18.30 -1.89
CA ILE A 317 -2.97 -17.90 -0.70
C ILE A 317 -2.61 -19.13 0.12
N LYS A 318 -1.54 -19.83 -0.28
CA LYS A 318 -1.08 -21.06 0.40
C LYS A 318 -0.08 -20.79 1.51
N SER A 319 0.74 -19.75 1.36
CA SER A 319 1.73 -19.33 2.37
C SER A 319 1.16 -18.40 3.44
N GLY A 320 -0.15 -18.13 3.39
CA GLY A 320 -0.82 -17.29 4.38
C GLY A 320 -0.67 -15.80 4.13
N PHE A 321 -0.64 -15.03 5.22
CA PHE A 321 -0.63 -13.57 5.20
C PHE A 321 0.66 -13.02 5.81
N VAL A 322 1.21 -11.98 5.19
CA VAL A 322 2.24 -11.13 5.78
C VAL A 322 1.57 -9.83 6.18
N LEU A 323 1.60 -9.50 7.46
CA LEU A 323 0.98 -8.29 8.01
C LEU A 323 1.99 -7.15 8.07
N CYS A 324 1.55 -5.93 7.78
CA CYS A 324 2.31 -4.71 7.96
C CYS A 324 1.39 -3.51 8.21
N GLY A 325 1.98 -2.32 8.40
CA GLY A 325 1.24 -1.11 8.76
C GLY A 325 1.04 -0.99 10.27
N GLY A 326 0.79 0.23 10.74
CA GLY A 326 0.68 0.51 12.18
C GLY A 326 -0.49 -0.20 12.88
N GLY A 327 -1.54 -0.58 12.13
CA GLY A 327 -2.64 -1.36 12.69
C GLY A 327 -2.27 -2.83 12.97
N SER A 328 -1.19 -3.34 12.35
CA SER A 328 -0.71 -4.70 12.60
C SER A 328 0.24 -4.82 13.80
N GLU A 329 0.59 -3.70 14.45
CA GLU A 329 1.46 -3.67 15.64
C GLU A 329 0.69 -3.92 16.94
N ILE A 330 -0.63 -4.08 16.87
CA ILE A 330 -1.43 -4.39 18.05
C ILE A 330 -1.17 -5.82 18.51
N ASP A 331 -1.15 -6.03 19.82
CA ASP A 331 -0.92 -7.35 20.39
C ASP A 331 -2.00 -8.35 20.00
N SER A 332 -1.60 -9.59 19.75
CA SER A 332 -2.49 -10.74 19.46
C SER A 332 -3.40 -10.59 18.22
N ILE A 333 -2.92 -9.86 17.19
CA ILE A 333 -3.59 -9.76 15.89
C ILE A 333 -3.52 -11.07 15.09
#